data_df0db5a0f33918f3023882c04326683d
#
_entry.id   df0db5a0f33918f3023882c04326683d
#
_cell.length_a   1.000
_cell.length_b   1.000
_cell.length_c   1.000
_cell.angle_alpha   90.00
_cell.angle_beta   90.00
_cell.angle_gamma   90.00
#
_symmetry.space_group_name_H-M   'P 1'
#
loop_
_entity.id
_entity.type
_entity.pdbx_description
1 polymer ?
#
loop_
_entity_poly.entity_id
_entity_poly.type
_entity_poly.pdbx_seq_one_letter_code
_entity_poly.pdbx_strand_id
1 'polypeptide(L)'
;LKAVIVAAGKLGTPLVGCFIGKDQTKSLAENFDEFEVLFKDFVAFAEQHHVKLMIENCPMPGWQADGLPGTISYSPELWDEMFRRVPSKSFGLNFDPSHLHWLHIDYLKALRDYKDRIFHIDAKDVIVDEDKFHYYGIFGKKLNREHEEDLGFWTPVIPGLGDINWSEFYHVMQSIGFDSYFSIEHEDRRFADNNADVEKGLEYAYNHLNPIIHEFKA
;
A
#
# COMPACT_ATOMS: atom_id res chain seq x y z
N LEU A 1 11.86 -0.54 14.75
CA LEU A 1 12.29 -0.29 13.37
C LEU A 1 13.82 -0.41 13.23
N LYS A 2 14.66 0.27 14.06
CA LYS A 2 16.14 0.23 13.92
C LYS A 2 16.72 -1.19 13.97
N ALA A 3 16.21 -2.10 14.81
CA ALA A 3 16.65 -3.49 14.83
C ALA A 3 16.38 -4.23 13.51
N VAL A 4 15.25 -3.95 12.88
CA VAL A 4 14.89 -4.52 11.56
C VAL A 4 15.82 -3.97 10.47
N ILE A 5 16.13 -2.68 10.49
CA ILE A 5 17.07 -2.05 9.55
C ILE A 5 18.45 -2.72 9.65
N VAL A 6 18.96 -2.91 10.89
CA VAL A 6 20.25 -3.60 11.10
C VAL A 6 20.21 -5.03 10.57
N ALA A 7 19.12 -5.78 10.82
CA ALA A 7 18.96 -7.14 10.32
C ALA A 7 18.91 -7.17 8.78
N ALA A 8 18.14 -6.28 8.16
CA ALA A 8 18.04 -6.16 6.70
C ALA A 8 19.41 -5.87 6.06
N GLY A 9 20.16 -4.90 6.61
CA GLY A 9 21.52 -4.58 6.13
C GLY A 9 22.48 -5.78 6.23
N LYS A 10 22.41 -6.57 7.31
CA LYS A 10 23.24 -7.79 7.48
C LYS A 10 22.84 -8.89 6.49
N LEU A 11 21.56 -9.00 6.15
CA LEU A 11 21.04 -9.99 5.19
C LEU A 11 21.21 -9.57 3.73
N GLY A 12 21.62 -8.33 3.48
CA GLY A 12 21.70 -7.78 2.14
C GLY A 12 20.32 -7.48 1.52
N THR A 13 19.27 -7.36 2.34
CA THR A 13 17.93 -6.98 1.90
C THR A 13 17.84 -5.45 1.83
N PRO A 14 17.62 -4.87 0.63
CA PRO A 14 17.79 -3.42 0.46
C PRO A 14 16.59 -2.60 0.93
N LEU A 15 15.44 -3.22 1.20
CA LEU A 15 14.17 -2.54 1.49
C LEU A 15 13.60 -2.97 2.84
N VAL A 16 13.09 -2.01 3.59
CA VAL A 16 12.31 -2.25 4.83
C VAL A 16 11.03 -1.45 4.75
N GLY A 17 9.88 -2.14 4.79
CA GLY A 17 8.54 -1.56 4.82
C GLY A 17 8.07 -1.26 6.24
N CYS A 18 7.25 -0.22 6.38
CA CYS A 18 6.54 0.10 7.61
C CYS A 18 5.29 0.93 7.33
N PHE A 19 4.43 1.07 8.35
CA PHE A 19 3.32 2.01 8.36
C PHE A 19 3.66 3.26 9.18
N ILE A 20 2.92 4.34 8.94
CA ILE A 20 2.98 5.56 9.75
C ILE A 20 1.60 5.81 10.33
N GLY A 21 1.45 5.51 11.60
CA GLY A 21 0.22 5.72 12.34
C GLY A 21 -0.12 7.21 12.52
N LYS A 22 -1.35 7.46 12.87
CA LYS A 22 -1.88 8.79 13.21
C LYS A 22 -2.35 8.82 14.65
N ASP A 23 -1.83 9.76 15.44
CA ASP A 23 -2.39 10.11 16.74
C ASP A 23 -3.63 10.96 16.53
N GLN A 24 -4.81 10.38 16.82
CA GLN A 24 -6.10 11.04 16.64
C GLN A 24 -6.36 12.19 17.63
N THR A 25 -5.58 12.28 18.70
CA THR A 25 -5.67 13.39 19.68
C THR A 25 -4.97 14.66 19.20
N LYS A 26 -4.20 14.54 18.10
CA LYS A 26 -3.39 15.60 17.50
C LYS A 26 -3.95 16.03 16.14
N SER A 27 -3.70 17.27 15.81
CA SER A 27 -3.92 17.76 14.45
C SER A 27 -3.03 17.02 13.43
N LEU A 28 -3.39 17.08 12.15
CA LEU A 28 -2.57 16.52 11.09
C LEU A 28 -1.17 17.17 11.04
N ALA A 29 -1.10 18.48 11.29
CA ALA A 29 0.18 19.21 11.33
C ALA A 29 1.11 18.70 12.44
N GLU A 30 0.58 18.50 13.66
CA GLU A 30 1.35 17.95 14.77
C GLU A 30 1.81 16.51 14.51
N ASN A 31 0.98 15.67 13.85
CA ASN A 31 1.39 14.34 13.40
C ASN A 31 2.55 14.41 12.40
N PHE A 32 2.52 15.37 11.47
CA PHE A 32 3.62 15.58 10.54
C PHE A 32 4.89 16.13 11.20
N ASP A 33 4.77 16.95 12.22
CA ASP A 33 5.94 17.44 12.98
C ASP A 33 6.66 16.29 13.71
N GLU A 34 5.90 15.36 14.30
CA GLU A 34 6.47 14.15 14.90
C GLU A 34 7.05 13.19 13.86
N PHE A 35 6.33 12.98 12.77
CA PHE A 35 6.82 12.20 11.63
C PHE A 35 8.18 12.72 11.15
N GLU A 36 8.32 14.02 10.95
CA GLU A 36 9.56 14.63 10.46
C GLU A 36 10.76 14.31 11.36
N VAL A 37 10.58 14.49 12.68
CA VAL A 37 11.64 14.20 13.66
C VAL A 37 12.04 12.73 13.63
N LEU A 38 11.07 11.83 13.67
CA LEU A 38 11.30 10.38 13.73
C LEU A 38 11.87 9.83 12.41
N PHE A 39 11.31 10.24 11.28
CA PHE A 39 11.71 9.68 9.99
C PHE A 39 13.00 10.23 9.46
N LYS A 40 13.39 11.46 9.78
CA LYS A 40 14.75 11.96 9.52
C LYS A 40 15.81 11.08 10.21
N ASP A 41 15.58 10.71 11.48
CA ASP A 41 16.47 9.81 12.21
C ASP A 41 16.48 8.39 11.65
N PHE A 42 15.29 7.82 11.36
CA PHE A 42 15.20 6.46 10.83
C PHE A 42 15.80 6.34 9.42
N VAL A 43 15.56 7.31 8.56
CA VAL A 43 16.09 7.30 7.18
C VAL A 43 17.60 7.46 7.20
N ALA A 44 18.14 8.39 7.98
CA ALA A 44 19.59 8.56 8.14
C ALA A 44 20.24 7.28 8.71
N PHE A 45 19.57 6.62 9.65
CA PHE A 45 20.03 5.34 10.19
C PHE A 45 19.97 4.21 9.15
N ALA A 46 18.93 4.16 8.34
CA ALA A 46 18.80 3.16 7.26
C ALA A 46 19.88 3.33 6.19
N GLU A 47 20.20 4.56 5.81
CA GLU A 47 21.29 4.88 4.87
C GLU A 47 22.64 4.36 5.34
N GLN A 48 22.94 4.45 6.65
CA GLN A 48 24.17 3.91 7.25
C GLN A 48 24.27 2.39 7.13
N HIS A 49 23.13 1.71 6.97
CA HIS A 49 23.04 0.26 6.81
C HIS A 49 22.75 -0.17 5.35
N HIS A 50 22.81 0.76 4.38
CA HIS A 50 22.51 0.52 2.97
C HIS A 50 21.10 -0.01 2.72
N VAL A 51 20.13 0.44 3.53
CA VAL A 51 18.72 0.07 3.46
C VAL A 51 17.91 1.31 3.10
N LYS A 52 16.89 1.15 2.27
CA LYS A 52 15.85 2.16 2.03
C LYS A 52 14.62 1.84 2.85
N LEU A 53 13.98 2.87 3.36
CA LEU A 53 12.67 2.76 4.02
C LEU A 53 11.55 3.04 3.04
N MET A 54 10.50 2.24 3.11
CA MET A 54 9.29 2.45 2.36
C MET A 54 8.07 2.38 3.27
N ILE A 55 7.06 3.19 2.96
CA ILE A 55 5.78 3.20 3.66
C ILE A 55 4.70 2.68 2.74
N GLU A 56 3.82 1.88 3.27
CA GLU A 56 2.63 1.47 2.55
C GLU A 56 1.54 2.55 2.63
N ASN A 57 0.84 2.71 1.53
CA ASN A 57 -0.25 3.69 1.41
C ASN A 57 -1.60 3.19 1.94
N CYS A 58 -1.58 2.23 2.85
CA CYS A 58 -2.79 1.74 3.50
C CYS A 58 -3.35 2.80 4.48
N PRO A 59 -4.65 3.17 4.37
CA PRO A 59 -5.29 4.06 5.32
C PRO A 59 -5.55 3.44 6.70
N MET A 60 -5.44 2.12 6.86
CA MET A 60 -5.64 1.36 8.10
C MET A 60 -6.92 1.78 8.86
N PRO A 61 -8.11 1.65 8.25
CA PRO A 61 -9.36 2.09 8.89
C PRO A 61 -9.68 1.31 10.17
N GLY A 62 -9.21 0.07 10.30
CA GLY A 62 -9.35 -0.76 11.49
C GLY A 62 -8.58 -0.26 12.72
N TRP A 63 -7.63 0.67 12.56
CA TRP A 63 -6.92 1.28 13.68
C TRP A 63 -7.73 2.38 14.37
N GLN A 64 -8.91 2.74 13.83
CA GLN A 64 -9.77 3.80 14.34
C GLN A 64 -11.20 3.30 14.53
N ALA A 65 -11.78 3.61 15.68
CA ALA A 65 -13.13 3.14 16.04
C ALA A 65 -14.22 3.56 15.04
N ASP A 66 -14.03 4.70 14.35
CA ASP A 66 -15.01 5.26 13.41
C ASP A 66 -14.69 4.96 11.94
N GLY A 67 -13.68 4.11 11.66
CA GLY A 67 -13.22 3.81 10.30
C GLY A 67 -12.58 5.00 9.59
N LEU A 68 -12.10 6.00 10.33
CA LEU A 68 -11.28 7.08 9.80
C LEU A 68 -9.86 6.57 9.52
N PRO A 69 -9.08 7.25 8.64
CA PRO A 69 -7.71 6.83 8.40
C PRO A 69 -6.88 6.76 9.69
N GLY A 70 -6.30 5.59 9.96
CA GLY A 70 -5.37 5.33 11.05
C GLY A 70 -3.93 5.71 10.75
N THR A 71 -3.65 6.11 9.49
CA THR A 71 -2.32 6.51 9.00
C THR A 71 -2.35 7.91 8.43
N ILE A 72 -1.17 8.48 8.20
CA ILE A 72 -0.99 9.76 7.49
C ILE A 72 -0.36 9.57 6.11
N SER A 73 -0.40 8.35 5.52
CA SER A 73 0.32 7.99 4.29
C SER A 73 -0.56 7.53 3.13
N TYR A 74 -1.88 7.74 3.19
CA TYR A 74 -2.84 7.09 2.31
C TYR A 74 -3.17 7.85 1.01
N SER A 75 -2.63 9.05 0.78
CA SER A 75 -2.94 9.83 -0.41
C SER A 75 -1.74 10.61 -0.96
N PRO A 76 -1.75 10.93 -2.27
CA PRO A 76 -0.72 11.75 -2.90
C PRO A 76 -0.45 13.09 -2.21
N GLU A 77 -1.47 13.81 -1.76
CA GLU A 77 -1.31 15.07 -1.01
C GLU A 77 -0.45 14.88 0.25
N LEU A 78 -0.67 13.79 0.98
CA LEU A 78 0.08 13.48 2.19
C LEU A 78 1.51 13.03 1.86
N TRP A 79 1.72 12.32 0.76
CA TRP A 79 3.05 11.94 0.28
C TRP A 79 3.88 13.15 -0.12
N ASP A 80 3.28 14.16 -0.76
CA ASP A 80 3.96 15.43 -1.08
C ASP A 80 4.53 16.07 0.18
N GLU A 81 3.72 16.15 1.25
CA GLU A 81 4.18 16.70 2.53
C GLU A 81 5.25 15.82 3.19
N MET A 82 5.11 14.49 3.14
CA MET A 82 6.11 13.56 3.65
C MET A 82 7.46 13.73 2.96
N PHE A 83 7.47 13.74 1.63
CA PHE A 83 8.70 13.88 0.84
C PHE A 83 9.31 15.28 0.91
N ARG A 84 8.48 16.29 1.12
CA ARG A 84 8.96 17.65 1.40
C ARG A 84 9.72 17.74 2.74
N ARG A 85 9.21 17.05 3.78
CA ARG A 85 9.80 17.04 5.13
C ARG A 85 11.02 16.11 5.21
N VAL A 86 10.96 14.97 4.53
CA VAL A 86 12.03 13.95 4.48
C VAL A 86 12.43 13.72 3.02
N PRO A 87 13.25 14.62 2.43
CA PRO A 87 13.51 14.60 0.99
C PRO A 87 14.48 13.52 0.51
N SER A 88 15.03 12.71 1.43
CA SER A 88 15.98 11.64 1.09
C SER A 88 15.46 10.71 0.01
N LYS A 89 16.33 10.30 -0.92
CA LYS A 89 16.05 9.27 -1.94
C LYS A 89 16.01 7.85 -1.36
N SER A 90 16.37 7.68 -0.09
CA SER A 90 16.25 6.41 0.64
C SER A 90 14.92 6.27 1.38
N PHE A 91 13.97 7.18 1.13
CA PHE A 91 12.62 7.16 1.65
C PHE A 91 11.60 7.18 0.51
N GLY A 92 10.69 6.21 0.49
CA GLY A 92 9.73 6.04 -0.59
C GLY A 92 8.49 5.25 -0.19
N LEU A 93 7.83 4.67 -1.18
CA LEU A 93 6.55 3.98 -1.05
C LEU A 93 6.71 2.47 -1.29
N ASN A 94 6.00 1.69 -0.50
CA ASN A 94 5.46 0.40 -0.87
C ASN A 94 4.06 0.68 -1.43
N PHE A 95 3.90 0.55 -2.74
CA PHE A 95 2.72 1.05 -3.45
C PHE A 95 1.68 -0.06 -3.62
N ASP A 96 0.53 0.12 -3.00
CA ASP A 96 -0.63 -0.74 -3.17
C ASP A 96 -1.74 0.01 -3.95
N PRO A 97 -2.04 -0.42 -5.19
CA PRO A 97 -3.08 0.23 -5.99
C PRO A 97 -4.48 0.05 -5.44
N SER A 98 -4.74 -1.04 -4.69
CA SER A 98 -6.08 -1.37 -4.19
C SER A 98 -6.59 -0.30 -3.22
N HIS A 99 -5.72 0.20 -2.35
CA HIS A 99 -6.08 1.25 -1.40
C HIS A 99 -6.43 2.58 -2.07
N LEU A 100 -5.74 2.93 -3.15
CA LEU A 100 -6.08 4.12 -3.91
C LEU A 100 -7.40 3.93 -4.68
N HIS A 101 -7.62 2.73 -5.23
CA HIS A 101 -8.83 2.42 -5.99
C HIS A 101 -10.10 2.59 -5.15
N TRP A 102 -10.19 1.97 -3.98
CA TRP A 102 -11.39 2.10 -3.14
C TRP A 102 -11.53 3.49 -2.48
N LEU A 103 -10.44 4.27 -2.42
CA LEU A 103 -10.48 5.70 -2.04
C LEU A 103 -10.87 6.61 -3.22
N HIS A 104 -11.16 6.05 -4.41
CA HIS A 104 -11.42 6.79 -5.64
C HIS A 104 -10.28 7.74 -6.05
N ILE A 105 -9.05 7.36 -5.73
CA ILE A 105 -7.83 8.05 -6.18
C ILE A 105 -7.29 7.34 -7.42
N ASP A 106 -6.93 8.09 -8.45
CA ASP A 106 -6.34 7.54 -9.68
C ASP A 106 -4.97 6.93 -9.40
N TYR A 107 -4.94 5.60 -9.21
CA TYR A 107 -3.73 4.85 -8.91
C TYR A 107 -2.74 4.81 -10.07
N LEU A 108 -3.20 4.90 -11.32
CA LEU A 108 -2.30 4.94 -12.49
C LEU A 108 -1.60 6.30 -12.61
N LYS A 109 -2.32 7.38 -12.31
CA LYS A 109 -1.71 8.71 -12.22
C LYS A 109 -0.69 8.76 -11.07
N ALA A 110 -1.07 8.28 -9.89
CA ALA A 110 -0.18 8.23 -8.74
C ALA A 110 1.09 7.42 -9.02
N LEU A 111 0.97 6.26 -9.69
CA LEU A 111 2.09 5.43 -10.12
C LEU A 111 3.08 6.20 -11.04
N ARG A 112 2.57 7.02 -11.97
CA ARG A 112 3.40 7.85 -12.85
C ARG A 112 4.07 9.00 -12.11
N ASP A 113 3.30 9.71 -11.28
CA ASP A 113 3.77 10.93 -10.63
C ASP A 113 4.83 10.65 -9.56
N TYR A 114 4.75 9.49 -8.88
CA TYR A 114 5.67 9.10 -7.80
C TYR A 114 6.68 8.02 -8.20
N LYS A 115 6.90 7.77 -9.48
CA LYS A 115 7.80 6.72 -10.01
C LYS A 115 9.17 6.66 -9.32
N ASP A 116 9.76 7.82 -8.99
CA ASP A 116 11.09 7.91 -8.38
C ASP A 116 11.06 7.64 -6.84
N ARG A 117 9.86 7.45 -6.29
CA ARG A 117 9.60 7.19 -4.88
C ARG A 117 9.02 5.80 -4.62
N ILE A 118 8.60 5.07 -5.65
CA ILE A 118 8.04 3.73 -5.50
C ILE A 118 9.19 2.72 -5.54
N PHE A 119 9.38 2.02 -4.42
CA PHE A 119 10.46 1.04 -4.25
C PHE A 119 9.96 -0.40 -4.33
N HIS A 120 8.68 -0.61 -4.05
CA HIS A 120 8.02 -1.90 -4.05
C HIS A 120 6.55 -1.73 -4.43
N ILE A 121 5.95 -2.77 -4.98
CA ILE A 121 4.52 -2.78 -5.31
C ILE A 121 3.89 -4.03 -4.69
N ASP A 122 2.81 -3.83 -3.95
CA ASP A 122 1.94 -4.91 -3.51
C ASP A 122 0.83 -5.13 -4.54
N ALA A 123 0.81 -6.32 -5.10
CA ALA A 123 -0.26 -6.76 -5.98
C ALA A 123 -1.41 -7.29 -5.11
N LYS A 124 -2.23 -6.39 -4.64
CA LYS A 124 -3.51 -6.63 -3.99
C LYS A 124 -4.63 -6.08 -4.85
N ASP A 125 -5.72 -6.82 -4.93
CA ASP A 125 -6.90 -6.40 -5.68
C ASP A 125 -8.07 -6.10 -4.73
N VAL A 126 -9.08 -5.43 -5.24
CA VAL A 126 -10.23 -5.00 -4.47
C VAL A 126 -11.47 -4.96 -5.35
N ILE A 127 -12.61 -5.33 -4.79
CA ILE A 127 -13.92 -5.09 -5.38
C ILE A 127 -14.56 -3.91 -4.66
N VAL A 128 -15.05 -2.92 -5.43
CA VAL A 128 -15.85 -1.82 -4.94
C VAL A 128 -17.31 -2.05 -5.33
N ASP A 129 -18.17 -2.19 -4.34
CA ASP A 129 -19.62 -2.29 -4.53
C ASP A 129 -20.19 -0.86 -4.61
N GLU A 130 -20.40 -0.38 -5.83
CA GLU A 130 -20.85 0.98 -6.11
C GLU A 130 -22.20 1.32 -5.46
N ASP A 131 -23.16 0.38 -5.40
CA ASP A 131 -24.44 0.61 -4.75
C ASP A 131 -24.27 0.84 -3.24
N LYS A 132 -23.40 0.06 -2.62
CA LYS A 132 -23.06 0.23 -1.21
C LYS A 132 -22.22 1.50 -0.98
N PHE A 133 -21.29 1.79 -1.89
CA PHE A 133 -20.56 3.06 -1.83
C PHE A 133 -21.51 4.27 -1.87
N HIS A 134 -22.47 4.27 -2.79
CA HIS A 134 -23.48 5.33 -2.88
C HIS A 134 -24.37 5.42 -1.62
N TYR A 135 -24.54 4.31 -0.91
CA TYR A 135 -25.32 4.29 0.33
C TYR A 135 -24.53 4.71 1.57
N TYR A 136 -23.29 4.24 1.71
CA TYR A 136 -22.44 4.47 2.89
C TYR A 136 -21.51 5.68 2.74
N GLY A 137 -21.15 6.05 1.51
CA GLY A 137 -20.10 7.04 1.22
C GLY A 137 -18.71 6.56 1.62
N ILE A 138 -17.70 7.39 1.39
CA ILE A 138 -16.28 7.06 1.60
C ILE A 138 -15.92 6.70 3.06
N PHE A 139 -16.66 7.23 4.03
CA PHE A 139 -16.46 6.88 5.44
C PHE A 139 -17.06 5.52 5.82
N GLY A 140 -17.79 4.91 4.91
CA GLY A 140 -18.29 3.55 4.99
C GLY A 140 -19.35 3.29 6.07
N LYS A 141 -19.67 2.02 6.23
CA LYS A 141 -20.64 1.48 7.18
C LYS A 141 -20.23 1.83 8.63
N LYS A 142 -21.16 2.38 9.40
CA LYS A 142 -20.94 2.79 10.80
C LYS A 142 -21.58 1.85 11.82
N LEU A 143 -22.68 1.20 11.43
CA LEU A 143 -23.46 0.33 12.30
C LEU A 143 -23.38 -1.12 11.85
N ASN A 144 -23.41 -2.05 12.81
CA ASN A 144 -23.46 -3.49 12.56
C ASN A 144 -22.30 -3.98 11.66
N ARG A 145 -21.08 -3.49 11.89
CA ARG A 145 -19.89 -3.99 11.23
C ARG A 145 -19.63 -5.44 11.62
N GLU A 146 -19.23 -6.27 10.68
CA GLU A 146 -18.84 -7.66 10.95
C GLU A 146 -17.45 -7.75 11.58
N HIS A 147 -16.60 -6.76 11.28
CA HIS A 147 -15.25 -6.59 11.83
C HIS A 147 -14.84 -5.11 11.75
N GLU A 148 -13.73 -4.75 12.36
CA GLU A 148 -13.27 -3.36 12.46
C GLU A 148 -13.05 -2.69 11.09
N GLU A 149 -12.62 -3.46 10.09
CA GLU A 149 -12.34 -2.99 8.74
C GLU A 149 -13.55 -3.05 7.79
N ASP A 150 -14.71 -3.51 8.28
CA ASP A 150 -15.94 -3.57 7.49
C ASP A 150 -16.47 -2.16 7.21
N LEU A 151 -16.05 -1.57 6.12
CA LEU A 151 -16.62 -0.31 5.59
C LEU A 151 -17.85 -0.54 4.70
N GLY A 152 -18.18 -1.79 4.43
CA GLY A 152 -19.40 -2.23 3.75
C GLY A 152 -19.36 -2.16 2.24
N PHE A 153 -18.55 -1.31 1.62
CA PHE A 153 -18.59 -1.06 0.18
C PHE A 153 -17.37 -1.59 -0.59
N TRP A 154 -16.33 -2.03 0.08
CA TRP A 154 -15.16 -2.61 -0.57
C TRP A 154 -14.75 -3.93 0.08
N THR A 155 -14.09 -4.78 -0.68
CA THR A 155 -13.61 -6.08 -0.20
C THR A 155 -12.28 -6.39 -0.86
N PRO A 156 -11.21 -6.68 -0.09
CA PRO A 156 -9.95 -7.14 -0.65
C PRO A 156 -10.11 -8.53 -1.27
N VAL A 157 -9.47 -8.74 -2.40
CA VAL A 157 -9.54 -10.01 -3.15
C VAL A 157 -8.19 -10.34 -3.79
N ILE A 158 -8.04 -11.58 -4.25
CA ILE A 158 -6.88 -12.04 -5.01
C ILE A 158 -6.73 -11.25 -6.31
N PRO A 159 -5.52 -10.84 -6.72
CA PRO A 159 -5.26 -10.21 -8.00
C PRO A 159 -5.90 -10.95 -9.19
N GLY A 160 -6.68 -10.19 -9.97
CA GLY A 160 -7.48 -10.71 -11.07
C GLY A 160 -8.92 -11.10 -10.72
N LEU A 161 -9.31 -10.99 -9.46
CA LEU A 161 -10.69 -11.19 -9.00
C LEU A 161 -11.39 -9.87 -8.61
N GLY A 162 -10.71 -8.74 -8.76
CA GLY A 162 -11.20 -7.41 -8.42
C GLY A 162 -11.22 -6.45 -9.60
N ASP A 163 -11.20 -5.17 -9.27
CA ASP A 163 -11.43 -4.07 -10.19
C ASP A 163 -10.14 -3.42 -10.72
N ILE A 164 -8.96 -3.87 -10.25
CA ILE A 164 -7.68 -3.33 -10.72
C ILE A 164 -7.40 -3.82 -12.14
N ASN A 165 -7.18 -2.88 -13.05
CA ASN A 165 -6.74 -3.21 -14.42
C ASN A 165 -5.24 -3.53 -14.45
N TRP A 166 -4.89 -4.78 -14.16
CA TRP A 166 -3.50 -5.24 -14.07
C TRP A 166 -2.73 -5.10 -15.37
N SER A 167 -3.37 -5.26 -16.52
CA SER A 167 -2.71 -5.06 -17.82
C SER A 167 -2.29 -3.61 -18.02
N GLU A 168 -3.17 -2.64 -17.73
CA GLU A 168 -2.84 -1.22 -17.83
C GLU A 168 -1.84 -0.81 -16.75
N PHE A 169 -2.01 -1.32 -15.52
CA PHE A 169 -1.07 -1.08 -14.42
C PHE A 169 0.35 -1.51 -14.79
N TYR A 170 0.51 -2.73 -15.32
CA TYR A 170 1.81 -3.23 -15.74
C TYR A 170 2.40 -2.45 -16.91
N HIS A 171 1.56 -2.04 -17.87
CA HIS A 171 2.02 -1.17 -18.97
C HIS A 171 2.58 0.17 -18.43
N VAL A 172 1.93 0.76 -17.45
CA VAL A 172 2.45 1.97 -16.79
C VAL A 172 3.75 1.69 -16.05
N MET A 173 3.84 0.60 -15.27
CA MET A 173 5.08 0.20 -14.60
C MET A 173 6.27 0.13 -15.58
N GLN A 174 6.08 -0.48 -16.74
CA GLN A 174 7.11 -0.54 -17.79
C GLN A 174 7.46 0.84 -18.34
N SER A 175 6.44 1.66 -18.62
CA SER A 175 6.64 2.99 -19.20
C SER A 175 7.45 3.92 -18.31
N ILE A 176 7.38 3.72 -16.98
CA ILE A 176 8.15 4.48 -15.99
C ILE A 176 9.51 3.83 -15.65
N GLY A 177 9.82 2.66 -16.23
CA GLY A 177 11.05 1.94 -15.96
C GLY A 177 11.14 1.35 -14.56
N PHE A 178 10.00 0.90 -13.99
CA PHE A 178 10.01 0.24 -12.68
C PHE A 178 10.78 -1.09 -12.77
N ASP A 179 11.83 -1.21 -11.96
CA ASP A 179 12.72 -2.37 -11.88
C ASP A 179 12.97 -2.74 -10.41
N SER A 180 11.94 -3.23 -9.73
CA SER A 180 12.01 -3.69 -8.36
C SER A 180 11.02 -4.84 -8.13
N TYR A 181 10.69 -5.11 -6.87
CA TYR A 181 9.83 -6.22 -6.48
C TYR A 181 8.36 -5.87 -6.67
N PHE A 182 7.61 -6.87 -7.12
CA PHE A 182 6.17 -6.89 -7.29
C PHE A 182 5.66 -8.13 -6.58
N SER A 183 5.07 -7.97 -5.40
CA SER A 183 4.66 -9.07 -4.52
C SER A 183 3.15 -9.29 -4.56
N ILE A 184 2.73 -10.54 -4.66
CA ILE A 184 1.31 -10.89 -4.47
C ILE A 184 0.98 -10.76 -2.99
N GLU A 185 0.04 -9.89 -2.66
CA GLU A 185 -0.52 -9.76 -1.33
C GLU A 185 -1.87 -10.50 -1.25
N HIS A 186 -1.93 -11.50 -0.35
CA HIS A 186 -3.07 -12.36 -0.19
C HIS A 186 -3.96 -11.89 0.97
N GLU A 187 -5.07 -11.22 0.64
CA GLU A 187 -6.09 -10.77 1.62
C GLU A 187 -7.52 -11.17 1.20
N ASP A 188 -7.70 -12.34 0.61
CA ASP A 188 -9.01 -12.82 0.17
C ASP A 188 -9.56 -13.88 1.13
N ARG A 189 -10.64 -13.57 1.84
CA ARG A 189 -11.26 -14.48 2.80
C ARG A 189 -11.78 -15.78 2.18
N ARG A 190 -12.09 -15.79 0.88
CA ARG A 190 -12.52 -16.99 0.15
C ARG A 190 -11.44 -18.05 0.05
N PHE A 191 -10.19 -17.64 0.27
CA PHE A 191 -8.99 -18.48 0.18
C PHE A 191 -8.20 -18.49 1.50
N ALA A 192 -8.83 -18.22 2.65
CA ALA A 192 -8.13 -18.06 3.92
C ALA A 192 -8.42 -19.16 4.96
N ASP A 193 -9.26 -20.17 4.65
CA ASP A 193 -9.71 -21.16 5.63
C ASP A 193 -8.58 -22.10 6.08
N ASN A 194 -7.64 -22.41 5.18
CA ASN A 194 -6.50 -23.30 5.46
C ASN A 194 -5.36 -23.08 4.44
N ASN A 195 -4.19 -23.68 4.68
CA ASN A 195 -3.02 -23.53 3.83
C ASN A 195 -3.28 -23.91 2.36
N ALA A 196 -4.08 -24.95 2.10
CA ALA A 196 -4.37 -25.37 0.73
C ALA A 196 -5.24 -24.33 -0.02
N ASP A 197 -6.08 -23.63 0.68
CA ASP A 197 -6.86 -22.54 0.07
C ASP A 197 -5.99 -21.31 -0.16
N VAL A 198 -5.08 -20.98 0.76
CA VAL A 198 -4.06 -19.93 0.55
C VAL A 198 -3.19 -20.24 -0.68
N GLU A 199 -2.70 -21.48 -0.81
CA GLU A 199 -1.94 -21.91 -1.99
C GLU A 199 -2.73 -21.73 -3.29
N LYS A 200 -4.00 -22.11 -3.33
CA LYS A 200 -4.89 -21.90 -4.50
C LYS A 200 -5.05 -20.43 -4.83
N GLY A 201 -5.23 -19.57 -3.81
CA GLY A 201 -5.34 -18.13 -4.01
C GLY A 201 -4.06 -17.54 -4.63
N LEU A 202 -2.90 -17.92 -4.09
CA LEU A 202 -1.61 -17.49 -4.63
C LEU A 202 -1.36 -18.02 -6.05
N GLU A 203 -1.72 -19.29 -6.32
CA GLU A 203 -1.63 -19.88 -7.66
C GLU A 203 -2.55 -19.15 -8.65
N TYR A 204 -3.76 -18.80 -8.25
CA TYR A 204 -4.67 -18.00 -9.07
C TYR A 204 -4.07 -16.64 -9.43
N ALA A 205 -3.60 -15.89 -8.42
CA ALA A 205 -2.98 -14.57 -8.62
C ALA A 205 -1.76 -14.67 -9.56
N TYR A 206 -0.89 -15.66 -9.32
CA TYR A 206 0.27 -15.90 -10.18
C TYR A 206 -0.12 -16.19 -11.62
N ASN A 207 -1.09 -17.09 -11.83
CA ASN A 207 -1.56 -17.46 -13.17
C ASN A 207 -2.24 -16.29 -13.91
N HIS A 208 -2.85 -15.36 -13.16
CA HIS A 208 -3.41 -14.13 -13.72
C HIS A 208 -2.33 -13.12 -14.11
N LEU A 209 -1.39 -12.84 -13.21
CA LEU A 209 -0.37 -11.79 -13.39
C LEU A 209 0.78 -12.21 -14.30
N ASN A 210 1.21 -13.47 -14.25
CA ASN A 210 2.38 -13.96 -14.97
C ASN A 210 2.30 -13.82 -16.50
N PRO A 211 1.18 -14.12 -17.18
CA PRO A 211 1.03 -13.86 -18.60
C PRO A 211 1.16 -12.39 -18.96
N ILE A 212 0.56 -11.49 -18.15
CA ILE A 212 0.63 -10.04 -18.33
C ILE A 212 2.09 -9.59 -18.29
N ILE A 213 2.85 -10.04 -17.28
CA ILE A 213 4.27 -9.72 -17.12
C ILE A 213 5.11 -10.22 -18.29
N HIS A 214 4.80 -11.40 -18.84
CA HIS A 214 5.57 -11.99 -19.95
C HIS A 214 5.22 -11.41 -21.31
N GLU A 215 3.96 -11.04 -21.56
CA GLU A 215 3.54 -10.41 -22.82
C GLU A 215 4.34 -9.15 -23.13
N PHE A 216 4.68 -8.40 -22.09
CA PHE A 216 5.43 -7.15 -22.22
C PHE A 216 6.96 -7.31 -22.15
N LYS A 217 7.49 -8.50 -21.91
CA LYS A 217 8.94 -8.78 -21.93
C LYS A 217 9.42 -9.32 -23.28
N ALA A 218 8.47 -9.62 -24.20
CA ALA A 218 8.74 -10.10 -25.54
C ALA A 218 8.85 -8.95 -26.54
#